data_286481cbc6af25710f009bf16cca72be
#
_entry.id   286481cbc6af25710f009bf16cca72be
#
_cell.length_a   1.000
_cell.length_b   1.000
_cell.length_c   1.000
_cell.angle_alpha   90.00
_cell.angle_beta   90.00
_cell.angle_gamma   90.00
#
_symmetry.space_group_name_H-M   'P 1'
#
loop_
_entity.id
_entity.type
_entity.pdbx_description
1 polymer ?
#
loop_
_entity_poly.entity_id
_entity_poly.type
_entity_poly.pdbx_seq_one_letter_code
_entity_poly.pdbx_strand_id
1 'polypeptide(L)'
;KILTVAVVTKPFSFEGKKRLHLAEEGIKQLSQYVDSLITIPNNKLMNVLGKNVSLLDAFKAVNDVLFGAVKGIAALITRTGLINVDFADVKTVMSEMGMAMMGTGIGSGSERARLAAESAIGSPLLEDIDLAGARGVLVNITAGPDLSMGEFGEVGEVIKSFTSEEANVVIGTVIDPEMADELRVTI
;
A
#
# COMPACT_ATOMS: atom_id res chain seq x y z
N LYS A 1 1.33 -17.02 -18.24
CA LYS A 1 0.42 -15.89 -18.04
C LYS A 1 1.19 -14.73 -17.43
N ILE A 2 1.03 -13.51 -17.93
CA ILE A 2 1.63 -12.30 -17.39
C ILE A 2 0.81 -11.87 -16.16
N LEU A 3 1.45 -11.61 -15.02
CA LEU A 3 0.82 -11.03 -13.84
C LEU A 3 0.35 -9.61 -14.19
N THR A 4 -0.93 -9.35 -14.01
CA THR A 4 -1.53 -8.04 -14.28
C THR A 4 -2.15 -7.50 -13.00
N VAL A 5 -1.59 -6.42 -12.50
CA VAL A 5 -2.09 -5.69 -11.34
C VAL A 5 -2.61 -4.34 -11.79
N ALA A 6 -3.86 -4.02 -11.45
CA ALA A 6 -4.43 -2.71 -11.70
C ALA A 6 -4.53 -1.91 -10.41
N VAL A 7 -4.23 -0.62 -10.48
CA VAL A 7 -4.42 0.32 -9.38
C VAL A 7 -5.37 1.41 -9.86
N VAL A 8 -6.49 1.58 -9.20
CA VAL A 8 -7.54 2.52 -9.60
C VAL A 8 -8.02 3.33 -8.42
N THR A 9 -8.54 4.53 -8.69
CA THR A 9 -9.16 5.39 -7.69
C THR A 9 -10.67 5.38 -7.83
N LYS A 10 -11.39 5.47 -6.71
CA LYS A 10 -12.82 5.81 -6.71
C LYS A 10 -12.99 7.32 -6.59
N PRO A 11 -13.90 7.93 -7.37
CA PRO A 11 -14.10 9.37 -7.33
C PRO A 11 -14.55 9.86 -5.95
N PHE A 12 -14.30 11.12 -5.67
CA PHE A 12 -14.87 11.78 -4.49
C PHE A 12 -16.39 11.85 -4.57
N SER A 13 -17.06 11.81 -3.41
CA SER A 13 -18.53 11.87 -3.35
C SER A 13 -19.11 13.17 -3.95
N PHE A 14 -18.38 14.29 -3.86
CA PHE A 14 -18.79 15.56 -4.46
C PHE A 14 -18.75 15.59 -6.00
N GLU A 15 -18.08 14.61 -6.65
CA GLU A 15 -18.08 14.48 -8.10
C GLU A 15 -19.40 13.94 -8.66
N GLY A 16 -20.29 13.47 -7.78
CA GLY A 16 -21.64 13.09 -8.10
C GLY A 16 -21.89 11.59 -8.21
N LYS A 17 -23.11 11.19 -7.88
CA LYS A 17 -23.54 9.78 -7.82
C LYS A 17 -23.38 9.04 -9.15
N LYS A 18 -23.58 9.71 -10.29
CA LYS A 18 -23.44 9.11 -11.60
C LYS A 18 -22.00 8.66 -11.88
N ARG A 19 -21.03 9.50 -11.48
CA ARG A 19 -19.59 9.18 -11.61
C ARG A 19 -19.19 8.02 -10.71
N LEU A 20 -19.68 8.01 -9.47
CA LEU A 20 -19.42 6.92 -8.54
C LEU A 20 -19.95 5.58 -9.08
N HIS A 21 -21.20 5.57 -9.58
CA HIS A 21 -21.80 4.36 -10.17
C HIS A 21 -21.01 3.84 -11.38
N LEU A 22 -20.61 4.74 -12.28
CA LEU A 22 -19.78 4.36 -13.45
C LEU A 22 -18.42 3.81 -13.00
N ALA A 23 -17.81 4.36 -11.95
CA ALA A 23 -16.55 3.85 -11.40
C ALA A 23 -16.74 2.45 -10.81
N GLU A 24 -17.81 2.20 -10.08
CA GLU A 24 -18.12 0.88 -9.50
C GLU A 24 -18.35 -0.17 -10.58
N GLU A 25 -19.10 0.17 -11.64
CA GLU A 25 -19.27 -0.73 -12.77
C GLU A 25 -17.94 -1.00 -13.49
N GLY A 26 -17.12 0.04 -13.73
CA GLY A 26 -15.80 -0.11 -14.34
C GLY A 26 -14.87 -0.99 -13.52
N ILE A 27 -14.84 -0.82 -12.18
CA ILE A 27 -14.07 -1.67 -11.26
C ILE A 27 -14.54 -3.12 -11.36
N LYS A 28 -15.84 -3.38 -11.34
CA LYS A 28 -16.40 -4.72 -11.47
C LYS A 28 -16.05 -5.37 -12.80
N GLN A 29 -16.04 -4.63 -13.89
CA GLN A 29 -15.60 -5.14 -15.19
C GLN A 29 -14.10 -5.41 -15.21
N LEU A 30 -13.29 -4.47 -14.74
CA LEU A 30 -11.82 -4.59 -14.73
C LEU A 30 -11.35 -5.77 -13.88
N SER A 31 -11.99 -6.04 -12.75
CA SER A 31 -11.64 -7.15 -11.84
C SER A 31 -11.69 -8.53 -12.52
N GLN A 32 -12.41 -8.68 -13.63
CA GLN A 32 -12.49 -9.92 -14.39
C GLN A 32 -11.27 -10.17 -15.29
N TYR A 33 -10.48 -9.14 -15.56
CA TYR A 33 -9.36 -9.18 -16.51
C TYR A 33 -7.99 -9.06 -15.87
N VAL A 34 -7.93 -8.75 -14.59
CA VAL A 34 -6.68 -8.58 -13.83
C VAL A 34 -6.53 -9.65 -12.76
N ASP A 35 -5.29 -9.93 -12.36
CA ASP A 35 -5.01 -10.89 -11.30
C ASP A 35 -5.21 -10.26 -9.91
N SER A 36 -4.92 -8.96 -9.78
CA SER A 36 -5.15 -8.18 -8.56
C SER A 36 -5.63 -6.78 -8.92
N LEU A 37 -6.58 -6.27 -8.15
CA LEU A 37 -7.14 -4.93 -8.32
C LEU A 37 -7.05 -4.14 -7.01
N ILE A 38 -6.16 -3.17 -6.96
CA ILE A 38 -6.00 -2.25 -5.84
C ILE A 38 -6.93 -1.06 -6.05
N THR A 39 -7.84 -0.84 -5.11
CA THR A 39 -8.79 0.26 -5.16
C THR A 39 -8.45 1.31 -4.09
N ILE A 40 -8.30 2.56 -4.52
CA ILE A 40 -8.02 3.71 -3.64
C ILE A 40 -9.30 4.55 -3.54
N PRO A 41 -10.02 4.52 -2.40
CA PRO A 41 -11.23 5.32 -2.21
C PRO A 41 -10.85 6.77 -1.86
N ASN A 42 -10.99 7.71 -2.81
CA ASN A 42 -10.62 9.12 -2.61
C ASN A 42 -11.28 9.76 -1.39
N ASN A 43 -12.52 9.34 -1.05
CA ASN A 43 -13.20 9.85 0.14
C ASN A 43 -12.45 9.58 1.46
N LYS A 44 -11.73 8.46 1.54
CA LYS A 44 -10.92 8.13 2.74
C LYS A 44 -9.75 9.10 2.91
N LEU A 45 -9.21 9.63 1.81
CA LEU A 45 -8.16 10.65 1.86
C LEU A 45 -8.66 11.99 2.39
N MET A 46 -9.94 12.31 2.21
CA MET A 46 -10.54 13.53 2.77
C MET A 46 -10.45 13.59 4.30
N ASN A 47 -10.50 12.45 4.97
CA ASN A 47 -10.40 12.37 6.43
C ASN A 47 -9.01 12.81 6.92
N VAL A 48 -7.97 12.58 6.14
CA VAL A 48 -6.58 12.97 6.45
C VAL A 48 -6.29 14.40 6.06
N LEU A 49 -6.72 14.79 4.87
CA LEU A 49 -6.41 16.11 4.29
C LEU A 49 -7.18 17.25 4.97
N GLY A 50 -8.32 16.92 5.58
CA GLY A 50 -9.19 17.92 6.21
C GLY A 50 -10.02 18.73 5.22
N LYS A 51 -11.06 19.41 5.75
CA LYS A 51 -12.06 20.11 4.94
C LYS A 51 -11.57 21.40 4.27
N ASN A 52 -10.42 21.93 4.72
CA ASN A 52 -9.87 23.22 4.25
C ASN A 52 -8.82 23.05 3.15
N VAL A 53 -8.54 21.82 2.71
CA VAL A 53 -7.62 21.53 1.61
C VAL A 53 -8.20 22.07 0.30
N SER A 54 -7.35 22.64 -0.56
CA SER A 54 -7.81 23.06 -1.89
C SER A 54 -8.16 21.83 -2.75
N LEU A 55 -9.08 22.01 -3.69
CA LEU A 55 -9.46 20.93 -4.61
C LEU A 55 -8.24 20.41 -5.40
N LEU A 56 -7.34 21.32 -5.79
CA LEU A 56 -6.11 20.95 -6.49
C LEU A 56 -5.20 20.08 -5.63
N ASP A 57 -5.03 20.44 -4.35
CA ASP A 57 -4.19 19.67 -3.42
C ASP A 57 -4.82 18.32 -3.09
N ALA A 58 -6.16 18.24 -3.01
CA ALA A 58 -6.86 16.98 -2.83
C ALA A 58 -6.59 16.00 -3.99
N PHE A 59 -6.70 16.47 -5.24
CA PHE A 59 -6.37 15.63 -6.40
C PHE A 59 -4.88 15.31 -6.50
N LYS A 60 -4.00 16.22 -6.09
CA LYS A 60 -2.57 15.95 -6.02
C LYS A 60 -2.27 14.84 -5.01
N ALA A 61 -2.87 14.89 -3.83
CA ALA A 61 -2.72 13.84 -2.82
C ALA A 61 -3.17 12.47 -3.32
N VAL A 62 -4.29 12.40 -4.07
CA VAL A 62 -4.74 11.16 -4.74
C VAL A 62 -3.67 10.64 -5.70
N ASN A 63 -3.11 11.51 -6.53
CA ASN A 63 -2.05 11.13 -7.47
C ASN A 63 -0.79 10.65 -6.75
N ASP A 64 -0.41 11.29 -5.65
CA ASP A 64 0.77 10.90 -4.85
C ASP A 64 0.58 9.51 -4.22
N VAL A 65 -0.62 9.20 -3.73
CA VAL A 65 -0.97 7.86 -3.23
C VAL A 65 -0.92 6.82 -4.35
N LEU A 66 -1.53 7.12 -5.50
CA LEU A 66 -1.51 6.24 -6.67
C LEU A 66 -0.08 5.97 -7.15
N PHE A 67 0.72 7.02 -7.23
CA PHE A 67 2.14 6.92 -7.61
C PHE A 67 2.92 6.08 -6.59
N GLY A 68 2.69 6.31 -5.28
CA GLY A 68 3.31 5.54 -4.20
C GLY A 68 3.00 4.05 -4.28
N ALA A 69 1.74 3.70 -4.59
CA ALA A 69 1.32 2.32 -4.78
C ALA A 69 2.08 1.63 -5.92
N VAL A 70 2.05 2.24 -7.10
CA VAL A 70 2.72 1.68 -8.29
C VAL A 70 4.23 1.62 -8.09
N LYS A 71 4.85 2.69 -7.55
CA LYS A 71 6.28 2.75 -7.26
C LYS A 71 6.70 1.70 -6.24
N GLY A 72 5.90 1.51 -5.17
CA GLY A 72 6.18 0.53 -4.12
C GLY A 72 6.22 -0.90 -4.67
N ILE A 73 5.22 -1.30 -5.43
CA ILE A 73 5.15 -2.64 -6.04
C ILE A 73 6.27 -2.82 -7.09
N ALA A 74 6.44 -1.84 -7.98
CA ALA A 74 7.47 -1.90 -9.00
C ALA A 74 8.88 -1.97 -8.40
N ALA A 75 9.14 -1.21 -7.34
CA ALA A 75 10.45 -1.17 -6.68
C ALA A 75 10.82 -2.52 -6.05
N LEU A 76 9.87 -3.25 -5.45
CA LEU A 76 10.11 -4.60 -4.91
C LEU A 76 10.59 -5.59 -5.98
N ILE A 77 10.13 -5.41 -7.21
CA ILE A 77 10.45 -6.30 -8.33
C ILE A 77 11.72 -5.87 -9.06
N THR A 78 11.93 -4.55 -9.21
CA THR A 78 12.96 -4.01 -10.11
C THR A 78 14.21 -3.48 -9.40
N ARG A 79 14.11 -3.18 -8.10
CA ARG A 79 15.25 -2.66 -7.33
C ARG A 79 15.83 -3.72 -6.42
N THR A 80 17.14 -3.80 -6.41
CA THR A 80 17.87 -4.65 -5.46
C THR A 80 17.87 -3.98 -4.09
N GLY A 81 17.23 -4.63 -3.12
CA GLY A 81 17.25 -4.23 -1.70
C GLY A 81 18.23 -5.08 -0.89
N LEU A 82 18.25 -4.90 0.43
CA LEU A 82 18.99 -5.77 1.34
C LEU A 82 18.34 -7.15 1.44
N ILE A 83 17.01 -7.18 1.41
CA ILE A 83 16.20 -8.39 1.37
C ILE A 83 15.37 -8.33 0.10
N ASN A 84 15.74 -9.15 -0.86
CA ASN A 84 15.07 -9.24 -2.14
C ASN A 84 13.89 -10.19 -2.04
N VAL A 85 12.77 -9.76 -2.58
CA VAL A 85 11.57 -10.60 -2.74
C VAL A 85 11.67 -11.30 -4.10
N ASP A 86 11.50 -12.62 -4.11
CA ASP A 86 11.39 -13.35 -5.37
C ASP A 86 10.10 -12.92 -6.10
N PHE A 87 10.21 -12.73 -7.39
CA PHE A 87 9.03 -12.44 -8.23
C PHE A 87 7.95 -13.52 -8.09
N ALA A 88 8.35 -14.77 -7.84
CA ALA A 88 7.40 -15.86 -7.60
C ALA A 88 6.55 -15.61 -6.35
N ASP A 89 7.13 -15.08 -5.28
CA ASP A 89 6.42 -14.75 -4.03
C ASP A 89 5.45 -13.58 -4.25
N VAL A 90 5.91 -12.50 -4.90
CA VAL A 90 5.04 -11.37 -5.29
C VAL A 90 3.87 -11.87 -6.14
N LYS A 91 4.16 -12.74 -7.11
CA LYS A 91 3.13 -13.31 -7.97
C LYS A 91 2.13 -14.15 -7.17
N THR A 92 2.58 -14.95 -6.22
CA THR A 92 1.71 -15.77 -5.37
C THR A 92 0.75 -14.89 -4.58
N VAL A 93 1.25 -13.86 -3.89
CA VAL A 93 0.42 -12.92 -3.12
C VAL A 93 -0.55 -12.16 -4.02
N MET A 94 -0.07 -11.63 -5.15
CA MET A 94 -0.87 -10.81 -6.06
C MET A 94 -1.82 -11.62 -6.96
N SER A 95 -1.66 -12.94 -7.03
CA SER A 95 -2.56 -13.83 -7.80
C SER A 95 -3.74 -14.33 -6.97
N GLU A 96 -3.77 -14.05 -5.68
CA GLU A 96 -4.96 -14.27 -4.85
C GLU A 96 -6.07 -13.34 -5.35
N MET A 97 -6.96 -13.91 -6.20
CA MET A 97 -8.01 -13.15 -6.90
C MET A 97 -8.92 -12.43 -5.90
N GLY A 98 -9.00 -11.12 -6.01
CA GLY A 98 -9.87 -10.32 -5.15
C GLY A 98 -9.58 -8.84 -5.21
N MET A 99 -10.33 -8.10 -4.41
CA MET A 99 -10.02 -6.69 -4.15
C MET A 99 -8.81 -6.62 -3.23
N ALA A 100 -7.83 -5.83 -3.64
CA ALA A 100 -6.69 -5.50 -2.82
C ALA A 100 -6.79 -4.04 -2.36
N MET A 101 -6.27 -3.80 -1.16
CA MET A 101 -6.18 -2.47 -0.58
C MET A 101 -4.74 -2.18 -0.21
N MET A 102 -4.44 -0.92 0.03
CA MET A 102 -3.11 -0.52 0.43
C MET A 102 -3.12 0.49 1.56
N GLY A 103 -2.05 0.50 2.33
CA GLY A 103 -1.75 1.53 3.31
C GLY A 103 -0.29 1.92 3.20
N THR A 104 0.03 3.16 3.56
CA THR A 104 1.40 3.64 3.64
C THR A 104 1.59 4.46 4.90
N GLY A 105 2.74 4.31 5.51
CA GLY A 105 3.15 5.08 6.69
C GLY A 105 4.61 5.48 6.59
N ILE A 106 4.94 6.61 7.20
CA ILE A 106 6.31 7.13 7.30
C ILE A 106 6.60 7.36 8.78
N GLY A 107 7.77 6.94 9.20
CA GLY A 107 8.32 7.22 10.53
C GLY A 107 9.70 7.84 10.44
N SER A 108 10.08 8.59 11.46
CA SER A 108 11.40 9.20 11.58
C SER A 108 11.94 9.06 13.02
N GLY A 109 13.25 9.18 13.18
CA GLY A 109 13.92 9.04 14.47
C GLY A 109 14.11 7.61 14.95
N SER A 110 14.36 7.42 16.25
CA SER A 110 14.73 6.12 16.82
C SER A 110 13.65 5.05 16.78
N GLU A 111 12.39 5.41 16.67
CA GLU A 111 11.24 4.51 16.60
C GLU A 111 10.59 4.50 15.21
N ARG A 112 11.32 4.94 14.18
CA ARG A 112 10.80 5.12 12.82
C ARG A 112 10.16 3.86 12.23
N ALA A 113 10.71 2.70 12.54
CA ALA A 113 10.21 1.42 12.04
C ALA A 113 8.81 1.11 12.56
N ARG A 114 8.63 1.19 13.89
CA ARG A 114 7.34 0.96 14.54
C ARG A 114 6.31 2.00 14.10
N LEU A 115 6.68 3.28 14.14
CA LEU A 115 5.79 4.38 13.75
C LEU A 115 5.32 4.25 12.29
N ALA A 116 6.23 3.91 11.37
CA ALA A 116 5.89 3.71 9.97
C ALA A 116 4.95 2.52 9.77
N ALA A 117 5.20 1.39 10.45
CA ALA A 117 4.36 0.19 10.34
C ALA A 117 2.96 0.44 10.93
N GLU A 118 2.87 1.00 12.14
CA GLU A 118 1.59 1.35 12.78
C GLU A 118 0.80 2.36 11.92
N SER A 119 1.48 3.36 11.37
CA SER A 119 0.86 4.35 10.48
C SER A 119 0.37 3.74 9.17
N ALA A 120 1.09 2.76 8.62
CA ALA A 120 0.67 2.06 7.41
C ALA A 120 -0.59 1.22 7.66
N ILE A 121 -0.66 0.51 8.78
CA ILE A 121 -1.83 -0.28 9.19
C ILE A 121 -3.01 0.65 9.53
N GLY A 122 -2.74 1.72 10.25
CA GLY A 122 -3.73 2.75 10.60
C GLY A 122 -4.10 3.68 9.44
N SER A 123 -3.64 3.40 8.23
CA SER A 123 -3.96 4.21 7.05
C SER A 123 -5.48 4.27 6.84
N PRO A 124 -6.06 5.47 6.64
CA PRO A 124 -7.49 5.61 6.34
C PRO A 124 -7.96 4.79 5.13
N LEU A 125 -7.04 4.45 4.24
CA LEU A 125 -7.34 3.58 3.09
C LEU A 125 -7.67 2.14 3.51
N LEU A 126 -7.22 1.71 4.70
CA LEU A 126 -7.44 0.39 5.28
C LEU A 126 -8.52 0.39 6.39
N GLU A 127 -9.13 1.56 6.71
CA GLU A 127 -10.00 1.75 7.88
C GLU A 127 -11.15 0.75 8.04
N ASP A 128 -11.71 0.24 6.96
CA ASP A 128 -12.83 -0.73 7.00
C ASP A 128 -12.36 -2.15 6.63
N ILE A 129 -11.06 -2.41 6.64
CA ILE A 129 -10.48 -3.68 6.20
C ILE A 129 -10.07 -4.50 7.42
N ASP A 130 -10.58 -5.71 7.48
CA ASP A 130 -10.10 -6.71 8.42
C ASP A 130 -8.81 -7.36 7.86
N LEU A 131 -7.67 -6.88 8.33
CA LEU A 131 -6.37 -7.44 7.96
C LEU A 131 -6.19 -8.89 8.42
N ALA A 132 -6.91 -9.29 9.47
CA ALA A 132 -6.91 -10.69 9.92
C ALA A 132 -7.57 -11.64 8.91
N GLY A 133 -8.44 -11.12 8.04
CA GLY A 133 -9.04 -11.86 6.93
C GLY A 133 -8.22 -11.84 5.64
N ALA A 134 -7.09 -11.13 5.60
CA ALA A 134 -6.24 -11.07 4.41
C ALA A 134 -5.55 -12.41 4.16
N ARG A 135 -5.60 -12.90 2.91
CA ARG A 135 -4.92 -14.13 2.50
C ARG A 135 -3.47 -13.90 2.11
N GLY A 136 -3.18 -12.72 1.57
CA GLY A 136 -1.84 -12.32 1.17
C GLY A 136 -1.57 -10.88 1.58
N VAL A 137 -0.38 -10.64 2.08
CA VAL A 137 0.10 -9.32 2.50
C VAL A 137 1.48 -9.10 1.91
N LEU A 138 1.60 -8.05 1.10
CA LEU A 138 2.87 -7.62 0.54
C LEU A 138 3.32 -6.36 1.26
N VAL A 139 4.52 -6.39 1.82
CA VAL A 139 5.10 -5.29 2.59
C VAL A 139 6.38 -4.80 1.92
N ASN A 140 6.43 -3.52 1.64
CA ASN A 140 7.63 -2.85 1.16
C ASN A 140 8.15 -1.88 2.22
N ILE A 141 9.39 -2.09 2.66
CA ILE A 141 10.11 -1.18 3.55
C ILE A 141 11.10 -0.39 2.70
N THR A 142 10.91 0.91 2.61
CA THR A 142 11.86 1.82 1.95
C THR A 142 12.57 2.66 3.01
N ALA A 143 13.89 2.61 3.05
CA ALA A 143 14.70 3.35 4.00
C ALA A 143 16.08 3.69 3.43
N GLY A 144 16.85 4.49 4.13
CA GLY A 144 18.24 4.76 3.81
C GLY A 144 19.14 3.52 3.98
N PRO A 145 20.43 3.63 3.61
CA PRO A 145 21.41 2.54 3.73
C PRO A 145 21.71 2.16 5.19
N ASP A 146 21.22 2.92 6.15
CA ASP A 146 21.34 2.73 7.59
C ASP A 146 20.26 1.81 8.18
N LEU A 147 19.34 1.28 7.35
CA LEU A 147 18.31 0.34 7.78
C LEU A 147 18.93 -0.85 8.52
N SER A 148 18.54 -1.02 9.79
CA SER A 148 19.05 -2.09 10.64
C SER A 148 18.19 -3.36 10.58
N MET A 149 18.79 -4.50 10.95
CA MET A 149 18.05 -5.77 11.10
C MET A 149 16.96 -5.66 12.20
N GLY A 150 17.20 -4.88 13.25
CA GLY A 150 16.24 -4.65 14.30
C GLY A 150 14.98 -3.96 13.78
N GLU A 151 15.15 -2.88 13.01
CA GLU A 151 14.05 -2.15 12.39
C GLU A 151 13.25 -3.03 11.41
N PHE A 152 13.95 -3.84 10.60
CA PHE A 152 13.27 -4.80 9.71
C PHE A 152 12.44 -5.81 10.50
N GLY A 153 13.00 -6.37 11.59
CA GLY A 153 12.29 -7.30 12.48
C GLY A 153 11.08 -6.64 13.14
N GLU A 154 11.23 -5.41 13.64
CA GLU A 154 10.16 -4.66 14.30
C GLU A 154 8.97 -4.40 13.35
N VAL A 155 9.21 -3.99 12.10
CA VAL A 155 8.14 -3.88 11.09
C VAL A 155 7.45 -5.23 10.90
N GLY A 156 8.21 -6.31 10.78
CA GLY A 156 7.67 -7.66 10.61
C GLY A 156 6.77 -8.10 11.77
N GLU A 157 7.17 -7.81 13.01
CA GLU A 157 6.38 -8.12 14.22
C GLU A 157 5.08 -7.32 14.26
N VAL A 158 5.15 -6.03 13.98
CA VAL A 158 3.95 -5.17 13.92
C VAL A 158 2.98 -5.71 12.87
N ILE A 159 3.43 -6.01 11.65
CA ILE A 159 2.55 -6.53 10.59
C ILE A 159 1.91 -7.86 10.99
N LYS A 160 2.70 -8.79 11.55
CA LYS A 160 2.21 -10.10 11.99
C LYS A 160 1.16 -10.00 13.08
N SER A 161 1.22 -9.01 13.95
CA SER A 161 0.23 -8.82 15.03
C SER A 161 -1.17 -8.46 14.51
N PHE A 162 -1.28 -7.98 13.26
CA PHE A 162 -2.54 -7.60 12.62
C PHE A 162 -3.00 -8.56 11.52
N THR A 163 -2.19 -9.57 11.19
CA THR A 163 -2.51 -10.57 10.16
C THR A 163 -2.77 -11.93 10.79
N SER A 164 -3.51 -12.80 10.10
CA SER A 164 -3.67 -14.19 10.56
C SER A 164 -2.38 -14.99 10.35
N GLU A 165 -2.21 -16.07 11.12
CA GLU A 165 -1.10 -17.02 10.94
C GLU A 165 -1.14 -17.72 9.59
N GLU A 166 -2.31 -17.80 8.96
CA GLU A 166 -2.52 -18.43 7.65
C GLU A 166 -2.22 -17.47 6.48
N ALA A 167 -2.02 -16.19 6.75
CA ALA A 167 -1.74 -15.21 5.71
C ALA A 167 -0.34 -15.41 5.11
N ASN A 168 -0.26 -15.37 3.79
CA ASN A 168 1.03 -15.35 3.10
C ASN A 168 1.61 -13.93 3.15
N VAL A 169 2.56 -13.69 4.06
CA VAL A 169 3.19 -12.39 4.28
C VAL A 169 4.56 -12.37 3.61
N VAL A 170 4.73 -11.48 2.66
CA VAL A 170 5.99 -11.26 1.93
C VAL A 170 6.49 -9.86 2.25
N ILE A 171 7.70 -9.77 2.81
CA ILE A 171 8.33 -8.51 3.20
C ILE A 171 9.62 -8.31 2.42
N GLY A 172 9.72 -7.21 1.69
CA GLY A 172 10.91 -6.80 0.98
C GLY A 172 11.39 -5.41 1.36
N THR A 173 12.65 -5.13 1.01
CA THR A 173 13.28 -3.84 1.29
C THR A 173 13.71 -3.14 0.00
N VAL A 174 13.64 -1.81 0.01
CA VAL A 174 14.20 -0.95 -1.02
C VAL A 174 15.09 0.08 -0.34
N ILE A 175 16.35 0.17 -0.77
CA ILE A 175 17.26 1.19 -0.27
C ILE A 175 17.15 2.42 -1.15
N ASP A 176 16.81 3.54 -0.51
CA ASP A 176 16.72 4.86 -1.12
C ASP A 176 17.57 5.84 -0.31
N PRO A 177 18.75 6.25 -0.83
CA PRO A 177 19.65 7.16 -0.09
C PRO A 177 19.02 8.52 0.24
N GLU A 178 17.94 8.91 -0.45
CA GLU A 178 17.25 10.17 -0.20
C GLU A 178 16.35 10.12 1.04
N MET A 179 16.08 8.91 1.57
CA MET A 179 15.20 8.75 2.75
C MET A 179 15.84 9.23 4.07
N ALA A 180 17.16 9.42 4.12
CA ALA A 180 17.89 9.88 5.32
C ALA A 180 17.40 9.21 6.61
N ASP A 181 16.85 9.96 7.56
CA ASP A 181 16.32 9.46 8.85
C ASP A 181 14.92 8.85 8.75
N GLU A 182 14.32 8.86 7.56
CA GLU A 182 12.96 8.37 7.39
C GLU A 182 12.93 6.89 7.00
N LEU A 183 11.85 6.23 7.41
CA LEU A 183 11.49 4.89 6.98
C LEU A 183 10.04 4.90 6.53
N ARG A 184 9.79 4.32 5.37
CA ARG A 184 8.44 4.19 4.81
C ARG A 184 8.05 2.73 4.73
N VAL A 185 6.87 2.42 5.23
CA VAL A 185 6.23 1.12 5.07
C VAL A 185 5.04 1.28 4.15
N THR A 186 4.96 0.42 3.13
CA THR A 186 3.80 0.29 2.24
C THR A 186 3.29 -1.14 2.32
N ILE A 187 2.02 -1.28 2.62
CA ILE A 187 1.32 -2.57 2.75
C ILE A 187 0.30 -2.67 1.63
#